data_9814fbc17b4a3b04cbee991a4df01b50
#
_entry.id   9814fbc17b4a3b04cbee991a4df01b50
#
_cell.length_a   1.000
_cell.length_b   1.000
_cell.length_c   1.000
_cell.angle_alpha   90.00
_cell.angle_beta   90.00
_cell.angle_gamma   90.00
#
_symmetry.space_group_name_H-M   'P 1'
#
loop_
_entity.id
_entity.type
_entity.pdbx_description
1 polymer ?
#
loop_
_entity_poly.entity_id
_entity_poly.type
_entity_poly.pdbx_seq_one_letter_code
_entity_poly.pdbx_strand_id
1 'polypeptide(L)'
;MPNRSLFLVPLILIAALAGLPPVAGAAEMTPPARPAYEPEVGQEGRDVVWVPTPPALVEKMLDMARVTPEDFVMDLGSGDGRNIIAAAKRGARALGVEYNADLVEYARRAAEKEGVTDLAQFVQGDMYQADVSRATVLALFLLTENLNQLAPKFLDMRPGTRIVSNGFEIDGWKADEIDRATSDCGSWCTAYLYIVPAKAAGRWRLPEGELTLTQRYQALRGTLSSRGKSLPVEEAYLHGDYIRFKAGDRIFEGHVEGDSMRGLDGAWVAKRLTPATR
;
A
#
# COMPACT_ATOMS: atom_id res chain seq x y z
N MET A 1 -61.93 -5.22 92.95
CA MET A 1 -63.13 -5.23 92.06
C MET A 1 -62.57 -5.43 90.68
N PRO A 2 -62.77 -6.60 90.04
CA PRO A 2 -62.03 -6.92 88.82
C PRO A 2 -62.75 -6.48 87.57
N ASN A 3 -61.94 -5.97 86.69
CA ASN A 3 -62.34 -5.53 85.33
C ASN A 3 -62.13 -6.70 84.35
N ARG A 4 -63.18 -7.11 83.68
CA ARG A 4 -63.13 -8.16 82.63
C ARG A 4 -62.84 -7.55 81.27
N SER A 5 -61.74 -7.84 80.80
CA SER A 5 -61.37 -7.52 79.43
C SER A 5 -61.88 -8.61 78.46
N LEU A 6 -62.71 -8.20 77.48
CA LEU A 6 -63.19 -9.02 76.38
C LEU A 6 -62.11 -9.11 75.31
N PHE A 7 -61.66 -10.33 74.99
CA PHE A 7 -60.76 -10.56 73.83
C PHE A 7 -61.61 -10.81 72.60
N LEU A 8 -61.50 -9.89 71.62
CA LEU A 8 -61.99 -10.06 70.26
C LEU A 8 -60.94 -10.82 69.44
N VAL A 9 -61.33 -11.97 68.89
CA VAL A 9 -60.50 -12.76 67.97
C VAL A 9 -60.82 -12.24 66.51
N PRO A 10 -59.81 -11.82 65.74
CA PRO A 10 -60.08 -11.47 64.39
C PRO A 10 -60.11 -12.70 63.45
N LEU A 11 -61.17 -12.81 62.66
CA LEU A 11 -61.38 -13.84 61.68
C LEU A 11 -60.45 -13.51 60.48
N ILE A 12 -59.41 -14.34 60.21
CA ILE A 12 -58.52 -14.20 59.05
C ILE A 12 -59.22 -14.82 57.83
N LEU A 13 -59.59 -14.00 56.87
CA LEU A 13 -60.11 -14.40 55.59
C LEU A 13 -58.94 -14.75 54.66
N ILE A 14 -58.72 -16.04 54.39
CA ILE A 14 -57.71 -16.50 53.43
C ILE A 14 -58.29 -16.36 52.02
N ALA A 15 -57.84 -15.33 51.27
CA ALA A 15 -58.14 -15.18 49.85
C ALA A 15 -57.20 -16.11 49.04
N ALA A 16 -57.75 -17.11 48.38
CA ALA A 16 -57.04 -17.93 47.43
C ALA A 16 -56.68 -17.13 46.18
N LEU A 17 -55.39 -16.78 46.00
CA LEU A 17 -54.86 -16.28 44.71
C LEU A 17 -54.82 -17.44 43.70
N ALA A 18 -55.74 -17.44 42.76
CA ALA A 18 -55.66 -18.28 41.58
C ALA A 18 -54.47 -17.80 40.75
N GLY A 19 -53.42 -18.65 40.61
CA GLY A 19 -52.26 -18.37 39.80
C GLY A 19 -52.61 -18.22 38.31
N LEU A 20 -52.29 -17.07 37.74
CA LEU A 20 -52.30 -16.87 36.29
C LEU A 20 -51.17 -17.74 35.64
N PRO A 21 -51.42 -18.41 34.53
CA PRO A 21 -50.38 -19.16 33.81
C PRO A 21 -49.29 -18.17 33.34
N PRO A 22 -47.99 -18.60 33.29
CA PRO A 22 -46.95 -17.77 32.76
C PRO A 22 -47.21 -17.44 31.30
N VAL A 23 -47.20 -16.15 30.97
CA VAL A 23 -47.23 -15.69 29.57
C VAL A 23 -46.00 -16.27 28.91
N ALA A 24 -46.19 -17.19 27.96
CA ALA A 24 -45.12 -17.71 27.11
C ALA A 24 -44.38 -16.52 26.48
N GLY A 25 -43.11 -16.36 26.85
CA GLY A 25 -42.27 -15.30 26.34
C GLY A 25 -42.29 -15.35 24.81
N ALA A 26 -42.66 -14.24 24.17
CA ALA A 26 -42.50 -14.08 22.73
C ALA A 26 -41.02 -14.35 22.40
N ALA A 27 -40.79 -15.41 21.67
CA ALA A 27 -39.45 -15.67 21.10
C ALA A 27 -39.10 -14.42 20.28
N GLU A 28 -38.05 -13.71 20.68
CA GLU A 28 -37.51 -12.58 19.95
C GLU A 28 -37.04 -13.13 18.60
N MET A 29 -37.83 -12.89 17.56
CA MET A 29 -37.48 -13.29 16.19
C MET A 29 -36.26 -12.47 15.80
N THR A 30 -35.08 -13.05 15.88
CA THR A 30 -33.87 -12.49 15.29
C THR A 30 -34.16 -12.30 13.80
N PRO A 31 -34.05 -11.05 13.26
CA PRO A 31 -34.27 -10.86 11.83
C PRO A 31 -33.34 -11.75 11.05
N PRO A 32 -33.76 -12.28 9.89
CA PRO A 32 -32.92 -13.14 9.06
C PRO A 32 -31.61 -12.38 8.77
N ALA A 33 -30.49 -13.06 8.97
CA ALA A 33 -29.19 -12.47 8.66
C ALA A 33 -29.20 -12.00 7.20
N ARG A 34 -28.81 -10.72 6.98
CA ARG A 34 -28.68 -10.21 5.62
C ARG A 34 -27.70 -11.12 4.87
N PRO A 35 -27.96 -11.52 3.61
CA PRO A 35 -27.02 -12.28 2.82
C PRO A 35 -25.64 -11.62 2.87
N ALA A 36 -24.58 -12.42 3.04
CA ALA A 36 -23.22 -11.89 3.03
C ALA A 36 -22.99 -11.20 1.67
N TYR A 37 -22.41 -10.00 1.70
CA TYR A 37 -22.04 -9.30 0.49
C TYR A 37 -21.03 -10.13 -0.32
N GLU A 38 -21.27 -10.28 -1.62
CA GLU A 38 -20.38 -10.87 -2.60
C GLU A 38 -20.12 -9.84 -3.71
N PRO A 39 -18.86 -9.56 -4.04
CA PRO A 39 -18.53 -8.58 -5.07
C PRO A 39 -18.83 -9.09 -6.48
N GLU A 40 -19.37 -8.22 -7.34
CA GLU A 40 -19.62 -8.52 -8.76
C GLU A 40 -18.58 -7.84 -9.64
N VAL A 41 -17.97 -8.61 -10.56
CA VAL A 41 -16.98 -8.08 -11.52
C VAL A 41 -17.62 -6.99 -12.37
N GLY A 42 -17.00 -5.81 -12.43
CA GLY A 42 -17.52 -4.64 -13.13
C GLY A 42 -18.47 -3.79 -12.28
N GLN A 43 -18.70 -4.12 -10.99
CA GLN A 43 -19.47 -3.26 -10.11
C GLN A 43 -18.84 -1.88 -9.99
N GLU A 44 -19.68 -0.87 -9.83
CA GLU A 44 -19.27 0.51 -9.71
C GLU A 44 -18.44 0.72 -8.44
N GLY A 45 -17.28 1.36 -8.57
CA GLY A 45 -16.45 1.85 -7.49
C GLY A 45 -16.46 3.38 -7.47
N ARG A 46 -15.72 4.01 -6.55
CA ARG A 46 -15.62 5.46 -6.48
C ARG A 46 -14.87 6.06 -7.67
N ASP A 47 -13.70 5.54 -7.98
CA ASP A 47 -12.79 6.10 -8.99
C ASP A 47 -12.60 5.13 -10.18
N VAL A 48 -12.79 3.84 -9.93
CA VAL A 48 -12.68 2.77 -10.93
C VAL A 48 -13.72 1.69 -10.65
N VAL A 49 -14.14 0.96 -11.69
CA VAL A 49 -14.94 -0.27 -11.52
C VAL A 49 -14.08 -1.35 -10.87
N TRP A 50 -14.68 -2.17 -10.01
CA TRP A 50 -13.96 -3.28 -9.42
C TRP A 50 -13.73 -4.41 -10.43
N VAL A 51 -12.46 -4.71 -10.68
CA VAL A 51 -12.00 -5.84 -11.48
C VAL A 51 -10.90 -6.56 -10.70
N PRO A 52 -11.06 -7.85 -10.43
CA PRO A 52 -10.06 -8.59 -9.67
C PRO A 52 -8.81 -8.91 -10.50
N THR A 53 -7.62 -8.72 -9.93
CA THR A 53 -6.37 -9.20 -10.53
C THR A 53 -6.41 -10.73 -10.64
N PRO A 54 -6.11 -11.34 -11.80
CA PRO A 54 -6.02 -12.79 -11.93
C PRO A 54 -5.03 -13.41 -10.94
N PRO A 55 -5.32 -14.54 -10.29
CA PRO A 55 -4.43 -15.13 -9.29
C PRO A 55 -3.00 -15.36 -9.79
N ALA A 56 -2.84 -15.86 -11.01
CA ALA A 56 -1.51 -16.06 -11.62
C ALA A 56 -0.72 -14.76 -11.76
N LEU A 57 -1.40 -13.63 -12.00
CA LEU A 57 -0.74 -12.32 -12.08
C LEU A 57 -0.43 -11.75 -10.70
N VAL A 58 -1.28 -12.00 -9.69
CA VAL A 58 -0.95 -11.65 -8.28
C VAL A 58 0.39 -12.29 -7.88
N GLU A 59 0.53 -13.60 -8.08
CA GLU A 59 1.77 -14.30 -7.77
C GLU A 59 2.96 -13.74 -8.56
N LYS A 60 2.79 -13.51 -9.88
CA LYS A 60 3.81 -12.90 -10.73
C LYS A 60 4.25 -11.51 -10.22
N MET A 61 3.31 -10.65 -9.85
CA MET A 61 3.59 -9.31 -9.30
C MET A 61 4.42 -9.38 -8.02
N LEU A 62 4.04 -10.29 -7.10
CA LEU A 62 4.76 -10.46 -5.84
C LEU A 62 6.15 -11.10 -6.05
N ASP A 63 6.32 -11.98 -7.06
CA ASP A 63 7.61 -12.52 -7.46
C ASP A 63 8.53 -11.44 -8.05
N MET A 64 8.02 -10.62 -8.98
CA MET A 64 8.76 -9.47 -9.54
C MET A 64 9.21 -8.50 -8.45
N ALA A 65 8.34 -8.22 -7.48
CA ALA A 65 8.67 -7.40 -6.33
C ALA A 65 9.57 -8.13 -5.31
N ARG A 66 9.84 -9.43 -5.47
CA ARG A 66 10.63 -10.26 -4.55
C ARG A 66 10.17 -10.10 -3.11
N VAL A 67 8.85 -10.23 -2.90
CA VAL A 67 8.24 -10.05 -1.57
C VAL A 67 8.75 -11.10 -0.59
N THR A 68 9.21 -10.63 0.57
CA THR A 68 9.76 -11.43 1.68
C THR A 68 9.04 -11.11 2.99
N PRO A 69 9.23 -11.89 4.08
CA PRO A 69 8.62 -11.59 5.38
C PRO A 69 9.04 -10.25 6.01
N GLU A 70 10.15 -9.66 5.58
CA GLU A 70 10.63 -8.36 6.05
C GLU A 70 9.85 -7.19 5.42
N ASP A 71 9.09 -7.46 4.38
CA ASP A 71 8.36 -6.42 3.65
C ASP A 71 7.11 -5.95 4.37
N PHE A 72 6.73 -4.72 4.06
CA PHE A 72 5.40 -4.18 4.31
C PHE A 72 4.75 -3.86 2.97
N VAL A 73 3.80 -4.69 2.58
CA VAL A 73 3.09 -4.58 1.30
C VAL A 73 1.82 -3.75 1.49
N MET A 74 1.57 -2.79 0.61
CA MET A 74 0.30 -2.07 0.58
C MET A 74 -0.38 -2.20 -0.79
N ASP A 75 -1.71 -2.17 -0.76
CA ASP A 75 -2.57 -2.09 -1.95
C ASP A 75 -3.57 -0.94 -1.78
N LEU A 76 -3.63 -0.07 -2.76
CA LEU A 76 -4.50 1.10 -2.82
C LEU A 76 -5.66 0.81 -3.77
N GLY A 77 -6.88 0.75 -3.23
CA GLY A 77 -8.03 0.17 -3.93
C GLY A 77 -7.98 -1.36 -3.86
N SER A 78 -7.80 -1.91 -2.65
CA SER A 78 -7.47 -3.33 -2.46
C SER A 78 -8.59 -4.31 -2.82
N GLY A 79 -9.80 -3.82 -3.08
CA GLY A 79 -10.93 -4.64 -3.49
C GLY A 79 -11.21 -5.78 -2.52
N ASP A 80 -11.22 -7.02 -3.05
CA ASP A 80 -11.43 -8.24 -2.28
C ASP A 80 -10.21 -8.70 -1.46
N GLY A 81 -9.12 -7.94 -1.50
CA GLY A 81 -7.93 -8.16 -0.67
C GLY A 81 -6.93 -9.18 -1.20
N ARG A 82 -7.11 -9.72 -2.43
CA ARG A 82 -6.29 -10.83 -2.94
C ARG A 82 -4.79 -10.57 -2.97
N ASN A 83 -4.33 -9.36 -3.35
CA ASN A 83 -2.91 -8.99 -3.33
C ASN A 83 -2.35 -9.02 -1.89
N ILE A 84 -3.11 -8.51 -0.94
CA ILE A 84 -2.76 -8.42 0.48
C ILE A 84 -2.72 -9.81 1.13
N ILE A 85 -3.73 -10.64 0.85
CA ILE A 85 -3.79 -12.02 1.34
C ILE A 85 -2.62 -12.84 0.77
N ALA A 86 -2.32 -12.71 -0.52
CA ALA A 86 -1.20 -13.40 -1.14
C ALA A 86 0.16 -12.95 -0.56
N ALA A 87 0.34 -11.65 -0.30
CA ALA A 87 1.54 -11.14 0.37
C ALA A 87 1.67 -11.68 1.81
N ALA A 88 0.56 -11.73 2.56
CA ALA A 88 0.53 -12.29 3.91
C ALA A 88 0.86 -13.80 3.93
N LYS A 89 0.41 -14.58 2.94
CA LYS A 89 0.81 -15.99 2.77
C LYS A 89 2.30 -16.18 2.55
N ARG A 90 3.01 -15.16 2.04
CA ARG A 90 4.48 -15.12 1.92
C ARG A 90 5.18 -14.68 3.22
N GLY A 91 4.40 -14.43 4.28
CA GLY A 91 4.91 -13.99 5.58
C GLY A 91 5.07 -12.48 5.72
N ALA A 92 4.80 -11.68 4.68
CA ALA A 92 4.90 -10.23 4.73
C ALA A 92 3.73 -9.61 5.51
N ARG A 93 3.98 -8.53 6.23
CA ARG A 93 2.89 -7.69 6.75
C ARG A 93 2.26 -6.95 5.58
N ALA A 94 0.93 -6.88 5.56
CA ALA A 94 0.23 -6.31 4.43
C ALA A 94 -1.00 -5.50 4.83
N LEU A 95 -1.26 -4.38 4.14
CA LEU A 95 -2.37 -3.47 4.39
C LEU A 95 -3.09 -3.12 3.09
N GLY A 96 -4.36 -3.46 3.01
CA GLY A 96 -5.27 -3.00 1.97
C GLY A 96 -6.01 -1.74 2.39
N VAL A 97 -6.03 -0.75 1.52
CA VAL A 97 -6.86 0.46 1.65
C VAL A 97 -7.94 0.41 0.59
N GLU A 98 -9.21 0.39 1.00
CA GLU A 98 -10.34 0.26 0.10
C GLU A 98 -11.44 1.26 0.49
N TYR A 99 -12.03 1.92 -0.48
CA TYR A 99 -13.08 2.91 -0.23
C TYR A 99 -14.42 2.29 0.13
N ASN A 100 -14.77 1.15 -0.50
CA ASN A 100 -16.02 0.46 -0.29
C ASN A 100 -15.96 -0.39 1.00
N ALA A 101 -16.78 -0.02 1.99
CA ALA A 101 -16.85 -0.72 3.28
C ALA A 101 -17.24 -2.20 3.16
N ASP A 102 -18.11 -2.55 2.21
CA ASP A 102 -18.55 -3.93 2.01
C ASP A 102 -17.42 -4.80 1.44
N LEU A 103 -16.58 -4.23 0.56
CA LEU A 103 -15.34 -4.88 0.07
C LEU A 103 -14.32 -5.06 1.21
N VAL A 104 -14.16 -4.07 2.07
CA VAL A 104 -13.28 -4.18 3.26
C VAL A 104 -13.71 -5.35 4.15
N GLU A 105 -15.01 -5.46 4.45
CA GLU A 105 -15.52 -6.57 5.25
C GLU A 105 -15.42 -7.92 4.54
N TYR A 106 -15.61 -7.93 3.21
CA TYR A 106 -15.38 -9.11 2.39
C TYR A 106 -13.92 -9.57 2.47
N ALA A 107 -12.97 -8.65 2.28
CA ALA A 107 -11.53 -8.92 2.35
C ALA A 107 -11.09 -9.43 3.73
N ARG A 108 -11.66 -8.89 4.82
CA ARG A 108 -11.41 -9.36 6.19
C ARG A 108 -11.85 -10.80 6.38
N ARG A 109 -13.07 -11.14 5.94
CA ARG A 109 -13.57 -12.53 5.98
C ARG A 109 -12.72 -13.47 5.12
N ALA A 110 -12.27 -13.00 3.94
CA ALA A 110 -11.38 -13.76 3.09
C ALA A 110 -10.03 -14.04 3.77
N ALA A 111 -9.44 -13.05 4.44
CA ALA A 111 -8.20 -13.22 5.20
C ALA A 111 -8.36 -14.16 6.40
N GLU A 112 -9.50 -14.12 7.08
CA GLU A 112 -9.84 -15.06 8.17
C GLU A 112 -9.93 -16.50 7.65
N LYS A 113 -10.64 -16.71 6.53
CA LYS A 113 -10.75 -18.03 5.90
C LYS A 113 -9.38 -18.59 5.48
N GLU A 114 -8.47 -17.73 5.07
CA GLU A 114 -7.10 -18.10 4.66
C GLU A 114 -6.12 -18.18 5.85
N GLY A 115 -6.55 -17.83 7.07
CA GLY A 115 -5.73 -17.91 8.28
C GLY A 115 -4.58 -16.91 8.35
N VAL A 116 -4.71 -15.73 7.73
CA VAL A 116 -3.63 -14.73 7.62
C VAL A 116 -3.96 -13.38 8.28
N THR A 117 -4.96 -13.33 9.16
CA THR A 117 -5.44 -12.09 9.81
C THR A 117 -4.37 -11.35 10.62
N ASP A 118 -3.37 -12.06 11.15
CA ASP A 118 -2.27 -11.45 11.90
C ASP A 118 -1.35 -10.59 11.02
N LEU A 119 -1.29 -10.89 9.73
CA LEU A 119 -0.43 -10.23 8.74
C LEU A 119 -1.21 -9.37 7.75
N ALA A 120 -2.43 -9.78 7.36
CA ALA A 120 -3.28 -9.09 6.40
C ALA A 120 -4.29 -8.18 7.12
N GLN A 121 -4.15 -6.89 6.94
CA GLN A 121 -5.04 -5.88 7.51
C GLN A 121 -5.77 -5.12 6.40
N PHE A 122 -7.01 -4.69 6.68
CA PHE A 122 -7.81 -3.92 5.73
C PHE A 122 -8.48 -2.75 6.42
N VAL A 123 -8.39 -1.56 5.80
CA VAL A 123 -8.99 -0.33 6.31
C VAL A 123 -9.84 0.33 5.26
N GLN A 124 -10.99 0.85 5.67
CA GLN A 124 -11.75 1.72 4.80
C GLN A 124 -11.04 3.07 4.67
N GLY A 125 -10.81 3.53 3.45
CA GLY A 125 -10.10 4.78 3.22
C GLY A 125 -10.02 5.19 1.76
N ASP A 126 -9.61 6.43 1.56
CA ASP A 126 -9.32 7.00 0.26
C ASP A 126 -7.85 6.72 -0.11
N MET A 127 -7.61 6.05 -1.24
CA MET A 127 -6.28 5.71 -1.73
C MET A 127 -5.36 6.94 -1.88
N TYR A 128 -5.93 8.10 -2.24
CA TYR A 128 -5.16 9.34 -2.38
C TYR A 128 -4.73 9.96 -1.05
N GLN A 129 -5.46 9.63 0.05
CA GLN A 129 -5.14 10.12 1.40
C GLN A 129 -4.30 9.11 2.20
N ALA A 130 -4.18 7.87 1.74
CA ALA A 130 -3.44 6.82 2.43
C ALA A 130 -1.98 7.21 2.64
N ASP A 131 -1.45 6.96 3.85
CA ASP A 131 -0.03 7.08 4.14
C ASP A 131 0.72 5.84 3.67
N VAL A 132 1.52 5.98 2.61
CA VAL A 132 2.34 4.92 2.02
C VAL A 132 3.80 4.95 2.49
N SER A 133 4.18 5.87 3.37
CA SER A 133 5.58 6.14 3.75
C SER A 133 6.31 4.94 4.33
N ARG A 134 5.59 3.99 4.92
CA ARG A 134 6.13 2.78 5.54
C ARG A 134 6.17 1.58 4.59
N ALA A 135 5.48 1.63 3.45
CA ALA A 135 5.46 0.53 2.51
C ALA A 135 6.85 0.32 1.88
N THR A 136 7.23 -0.95 1.74
CA THR A 136 8.39 -1.37 0.97
C THR A 136 7.99 -1.91 -0.39
N VAL A 137 6.71 -2.30 -0.52
CA VAL A 137 6.10 -2.74 -1.77
C VAL A 137 4.69 -2.15 -1.89
N LEU A 138 4.35 -1.66 -3.08
CA LEU A 138 2.96 -1.40 -3.49
C LEU A 138 2.58 -2.42 -4.56
N ALA A 139 1.45 -3.10 -4.40
CA ALA A 139 0.90 -4.05 -5.38
C ALA A 139 -0.46 -3.53 -5.83
N LEU A 140 -0.55 -3.00 -7.06
CA LEU A 140 -1.64 -2.13 -7.50
C LEU A 140 -2.36 -2.65 -8.74
N PHE A 141 -3.68 -2.44 -8.80
CA PHE A 141 -4.45 -2.55 -10.02
C PHE A 141 -5.33 -1.29 -10.19
N LEU A 142 -4.74 -0.25 -10.74
CA LEU A 142 -5.34 1.07 -10.93
C LEU A 142 -5.16 1.52 -12.39
N LEU A 143 -6.07 2.35 -12.88
CA LEU A 143 -5.92 2.97 -14.20
C LEU A 143 -4.71 3.91 -14.25
N THR A 144 -4.20 4.17 -15.46
CA THR A 144 -3.07 5.10 -15.69
C THR A 144 -3.31 6.47 -15.05
N GLU A 145 -4.53 7.00 -15.12
CA GLU A 145 -4.88 8.29 -14.52
C GLU A 145 -4.70 8.31 -13.00
N ASN A 146 -5.14 7.23 -12.32
CA ASN A 146 -4.98 7.12 -10.87
C ASN A 146 -3.50 6.95 -10.49
N LEU A 147 -2.75 6.13 -11.24
CA LEU A 147 -1.32 5.95 -11.04
C LEU A 147 -0.55 7.25 -11.22
N ASN A 148 -0.88 8.04 -12.24
CA ASN A 148 -0.27 9.35 -12.49
C ASN A 148 -0.57 10.35 -11.38
N GLN A 149 -1.78 10.34 -10.84
CA GLN A 149 -2.15 11.19 -9.71
C GLN A 149 -1.40 10.79 -8.42
N LEU A 150 -1.12 9.50 -8.24
CA LEU A 150 -0.38 8.97 -7.10
C LEU A 150 1.15 9.06 -7.28
N ALA A 151 1.67 9.22 -8.51
CA ALA A 151 3.10 9.21 -8.80
C ALA A 151 3.93 10.20 -7.95
N PRO A 152 3.49 11.46 -7.66
CA PRO A 152 4.21 12.34 -6.76
C PRO A 152 4.38 11.75 -5.35
N LYS A 153 3.33 11.09 -4.81
CA LYS A 153 3.37 10.40 -3.52
C LYS A 153 4.34 9.21 -3.56
N PHE A 154 4.38 8.46 -4.66
CA PHE A 154 5.32 7.36 -4.83
C PHE A 154 6.78 7.83 -4.84
N LEU A 155 7.06 8.98 -5.47
CA LEU A 155 8.41 9.57 -5.51
C LEU A 155 8.86 10.11 -4.14
N ASP A 156 7.97 10.25 -3.16
CA ASP A 156 8.31 10.61 -1.80
C ASP A 156 8.56 9.40 -0.87
N MET A 157 8.35 8.19 -1.38
CA MET A 157 8.67 6.95 -0.67
C MET A 157 10.20 6.75 -0.60
N ARG A 158 10.62 5.79 0.20
CA ARG A 158 12.05 5.46 0.33
C ARG A 158 12.60 4.96 -1.01
N PRO A 159 13.79 5.42 -1.42
CA PRO A 159 14.49 4.83 -2.57
C PRO A 159 14.60 3.32 -2.42
N GLY A 160 14.36 2.58 -3.51
CA GLY A 160 14.31 1.13 -3.49
C GLY A 160 12.94 0.52 -3.16
N THR A 161 11.93 1.32 -2.79
CA THR A 161 10.55 0.82 -2.71
C THR A 161 10.12 0.31 -4.08
N ARG A 162 9.47 -0.86 -4.09
CA ARG A 162 9.03 -1.56 -5.30
C ARG A 162 7.55 -1.32 -5.51
N ILE A 163 7.16 -0.92 -6.72
CA ILE A 163 5.77 -0.71 -7.11
C ILE A 163 5.48 -1.65 -8.26
N VAL A 164 4.58 -2.60 -8.07
CA VAL A 164 4.12 -3.49 -9.14
C VAL A 164 2.69 -3.14 -9.52
N SER A 165 2.46 -2.94 -10.81
CA SER A 165 1.16 -2.55 -11.36
C SER A 165 0.66 -3.60 -12.35
N ASN A 166 -0.62 -3.98 -12.23
CA ASN A 166 -1.31 -4.82 -13.19
C ASN A 166 -1.79 -4.00 -14.39
N GLY A 167 -1.33 -4.32 -15.58
CA GLY A 167 -1.91 -3.90 -16.87
C GLY A 167 -1.73 -2.45 -17.27
N PHE A 168 -1.49 -1.55 -16.33
CA PHE A 168 -1.39 -0.10 -16.56
C PHE A 168 -0.03 0.46 -16.17
N GLU A 169 0.44 1.42 -16.95
CA GLU A 169 1.73 2.09 -16.76
C GLU A 169 1.57 3.46 -16.09
N ILE A 170 2.66 3.93 -15.48
CA ILE A 170 2.82 5.32 -15.03
C ILE A 170 3.44 6.13 -16.16
N ASP A 171 2.75 7.18 -16.62
CA ASP A 171 3.18 7.96 -17.78
C ASP A 171 4.58 8.56 -17.62
N GLY A 172 5.46 8.18 -18.55
CA GLY A 172 6.83 8.69 -18.62
C GLY A 172 7.77 8.15 -17.53
N TRP A 173 7.30 7.26 -16.65
CA TRP A 173 8.15 6.46 -15.79
C TRP A 173 8.40 5.12 -16.47
N LYS A 174 9.61 4.91 -17.00
CA LYS A 174 9.96 3.64 -17.63
C LYS A 174 9.98 2.54 -16.56
N ALA A 175 9.24 1.45 -16.78
CA ALA A 175 9.30 0.30 -15.89
C ALA A 175 10.72 -0.29 -15.85
N ASP A 176 11.17 -0.67 -14.67
CA ASP A 176 12.46 -1.35 -14.46
C ASP A 176 12.40 -2.79 -14.94
N GLU A 177 11.21 -3.43 -14.82
CA GLU A 177 10.94 -4.77 -15.33
C GLU A 177 9.50 -4.87 -15.84
N ILE A 178 9.29 -5.64 -16.91
CA ILE A 178 7.97 -5.98 -17.45
C ILE A 178 7.93 -7.47 -17.61
N ASP A 179 6.92 -8.13 -17.02
CA ASP A 179 6.73 -9.58 -17.17
C ASP A 179 5.25 -9.93 -17.33
N ARG A 180 4.97 -11.17 -17.70
CA ARG A 180 3.62 -11.63 -18.01
C ARG A 180 3.33 -12.95 -17.30
N ALA A 181 2.12 -13.08 -16.75
CA ALA A 181 1.58 -14.40 -16.45
C ALA A 181 1.28 -15.16 -17.75
N THR A 182 1.55 -16.45 -17.77
CA THR A 182 1.44 -17.30 -18.98
C THR A 182 0.14 -18.11 -19.03
N SER A 183 -0.62 -18.14 -17.93
CA SER A 183 -1.89 -18.86 -17.82
C SER A 183 -2.86 -18.12 -16.90
N ASP A 184 -4.14 -18.40 -17.03
CA ASP A 184 -5.22 -17.99 -16.13
C ASP A 184 -5.27 -16.47 -15.81
N CYS A 185 -4.88 -15.64 -16.78
CA CYS A 185 -4.82 -14.19 -16.61
C CYS A 185 -5.79 -13.41 -17.51
N GLY A 186 -6.53 -14.07 -18.42
CA GLY A 186 -7.50 -13.42 -19.31
C GLY A 186 -6.91 -12.24 -20.09
N SER A 187 -7.50 -11.06 -19.97
CA SER A 187 -7.02 -9.83 -20.60
C SER A 187 -5.94 -9.11 -19.77
N TRP A 188 -5.75 -9.49 -18.52
CA TRP A 188 -4.86 -8.81 -17.57
C TRP A 188 -3.68 -9.71 -17.21
N CYS A 189 -2.70 -9.78 -18.13
CA CYS A 189 -1.57 -10.71 -18.00
C CYS A 189 -0.22 -10.00 -17.78
N THR A 190 -0.15 -8.69 -17.97
CA THR A 190 1.12 -7.94 -17.92
C THR A 190 1.26 -7.24 -16.59
N ALA A 191 2.43 -7.36 -15.98
CA ALA A 191 2.81 -6.60 -14.79
C ALA A 191 4.02 -5.70 -15.10
N TYR A 192 4.03 -4.53 -14.48
CA TYR A 192 5.10 -3.53 -14.57
C TYR A 192 5.69 -3.30 -13.19
N LEU A 193 7.01 -3.41 -13.08
CA LEU A 193 7.75 -3.11 -11.85
C LEU A 193 8.44 -1.75 -12.00
N TYR A 194 8.29 -0.89 -11.00
CA TYR A 194 9.00 0.38 -10.85
C TYR A 194 9.75 0.37 -9.51
N ILE A 195 10.98 0.84 -9.53
CA ILE A 195 11.80 1.02 -8.33
C ILE A 195 11.88 2.52 -8.02
N VAL A 196 11.42 2.93 -6.85
CA VAL A 196 11.44 4.34 -6.45
C VAL A 196 12.88 4.85 -6.43
N PRO A 197 13.22 5.86 -7.25
CA PRO A 197 14.58 6.38 -7.32
C PRO A 197 14.86 7.37 -6.20
N ALA A 198 16.12 7.48 -5.79
CA ALA A 198 16.57 8.55 -4.93
C ALA A 198 16.44 9.93 -5.60
N LYS A 199 16.36 10.98 -4.81
CA LYS A 199 16.29 12.37 -5.29
C LYS A 199 17.70 12.91 -5.54
N ALA A 200 18.14 12.84 -6.80
CA ALA A 200 19.48 13.27 -7.24
C ALA A 200 19.51 14.63 -7.94
N ALA A 201 18.37 15.22 -8.30
CA ALA A 201 18.32 16.55 -8.93
C ALA A 201 18.97 17.62 -8.03
N GLY A 202 19.62 18.59 -8.65
CA GLY A 202 20.25 19.71 -7.94
C GLY A 202 21.74 19.86 -8.26
N ARG A 203 22.42 20.69 -7.47
CA ARG A 203 23.86 20.97 -7.60
C ARG A 203 24.63 20.23 -6.52
N TRP A 204 25.77 19.65 -6.91
CA TRP A 204 26.61 18.82 -6.07
C TRP A 204 28.07 19.21 -6.18
N ARG A 205 28.77 19.30 -5.05
CA ARG A 205 30.22 19.52 -5.00
C ARG A 205 30.95 18.19 -4.97
N LEU A 206 31.75 17.93 -5.99
CA LEU A 206 32.70 16.81 -6.06
C LEU A 206 34.14 17.33 -5.90
N PRO A 207 35.12 16.48 -5.58
CA PRO A 207 36.53 16.84 -5.60
C PRO A 207 36.98 17.42 -6.95
N GLU A 208 36.43 16.91 -8.05
CA GLU A 208 36.75 17.32 -9.41
C GLU A 208 36.10 18.62 -9.84
N GLY A 209 34.98 19.01 -9.18
CA GLY A 209 34.22 20.20 -9.60
C GLY A 209 32.78 20.21 -9.12
N GLU A 210 31.91 20.76 -9.93
CA GLU A 210 30.49 20.89 -9.63
C GLU A 210 29.65 20.13 -10.64
N LEU A 211 28.82 19.19 -10.13
CA LEU A 211 27.85 18.41 -10.89
C LEU A 211 26.47 19.06 -10.73
N THR A 212 25.81 19.34 -11.86
CA THR A 212 24.42 19.81 -11.89
C THR A 212 23.58 18.73 -12.55
N LEU A 213 22.53 18.26 -11.87
CA LEU A 213 21.62 17.22 -12.34
C LEU A 213 20.18 17.73 -12.42
N THR A 214 19.49 17.35 -13.48
CA THR A 214 18.03 17.34 -13.59
C THR A 214 17.58 15.90 -13.60
N GLN A 215 16.38 15.63 -13.05
CA GLN A 215 15.85 14.28 -12.89
C GLN A 215 14.40 14.22 -13.35
N ARG A 216 14.08 13.17 -14.10
CA ARG A 216 12.70 12.75 -14.36
C ARG A 216 12.61 11.25 -14.05
N TYR A 217 11.94 10.90 -12.95
CA TYR A 217 11.92 9.56 -12.41
C TYR A 217 13.35 9.02 -12.21
N GLN A 218 13.72 7.88 -12.79
CA GLN A 218 15.07 7.32 -12.72
C GLN A 218 16.06 7.92 -13.75
N ALA A 219 15.58 8.68 -14.71
CA ALA A 219 16.43 9.27 -15.75
C ALA A 219 17.08 10.57 -15.27
N LEU A 220 18.38 10.70 -15.52
CA LEU A 220 19.18 11.86 -15.17
C LEU A 220 19.74 12.54 -16.40
N ARG A 221 19.88 13.87 -16.34
CA ARG A 221 20.62 14.68 -17.31
C ARG A 221 21.39 15.74 -16.53
N GLY A 222 22.49 16.23 -17.09
CA GLY A 222 23.22 17.29 -16.42
C GLY A 222 24.60 17.55 -16.99
N THR A 223 25.43 18.23 -16.20
CA THR A 223 26.79 18.59 -16.57
C THR A 223 27.72 18.51 -15.36
N LEU A 224 28.96 18.11 -15.56
CA LEU A 224 30.05 18.19 -14.61
C LEU A 224 31.00 19.32 -15.04
N SER A 225 31.02 20.42 -14.28
CA SER A 225 31.97 21.51 -14.48
C SER A 225 33.27 21.17 -13.74
N SER A 226 34.35 20.91 -14.47
CA SER A 226 35.65 20.52 -13.91
C SER A 226 36.77 21.24 -14.65
N ARG A 227 37.69 21.90 -13.91
CA ARG A 227 38.86 22.58 -14.44
C ARG A 227 38.57 23.54 -15.60
N GLY A 228 37.47 24.30 -15.48
CA GLY A 228 37.02 25.25 -16.52
C GLY A 228 36.37 24.63 -17.75
N LYS A 229 36.15 23.30 -17.78
CA LYS A 229 35.42 22.60 -18.82
C LYS A 229 34.06 22.16 -18.31
N SER A 230 33.05 22.18 -19.19
CA SER A 230 31.72 21.62 -18.93
C SER A 230 31.62 20.28 -19.69
N LEU A 231 31.48 19.20 -18.95
CA LEU A 231 31.35 17.85 -19.49
C LEU A 231 29.88 17.43 -19.39
N PRO A 232 29.24 16.96 -20.48
CA PRO A 232 27.89 16.44 -20.40
C PRO A 232 27.86 15.17 -19.53
N VAL A 233 26.74 15.00 -18.82
CA VAL A 233 26.41 13.77 -18.11
C VAL A 233 25.69 12.84 -19.09
N GLU A 234 26.26 11.68 -19.32
CA GLU A 234 25.81 10.67 -20.27
C GLU A 234 25.53 9.35 -19.55
N GLU A 235 24.73 8.47 -20.17
CA GLU A 235 24.40 7.14 -19.64
C GLU A 235 23.95 7.17 -18.16
N ALA A 236 23.16 8.19 -17.81
CA ALA A 236 22.87 8.50 -16.43
C ALA A 236 21.50 7.98 -16.00
N TYR A 237 21.47 7.21 -14.92
CA TYR A 237 20.24 6.67 -14.36
C TYR A 237 20.36 6.40 -12.86
N LEU A 238 19.20 6.24 -12.25
CA LEU A 238 19.01 5.76 -10.88
C LEU A 238 18.30 4.40 -10.89
N HIS A 239 18.67 3.55 -9.95
CA HIS A 239 17.92 2.34 -9.60
C HIS A 239 17.87 2.25 -8.06
N GLY A 240 16.73 2.64 -7.48
CA GLY A 240 16.67 2.90 -6.05
C GLY A 240 17.61 4.04 -5.66
N ASP A 241 18.51 3.80 -4.74
CA ASP A 241 19.55 4.73 -4.32
C ASP A 241 20.83 4.66 -5.15
N TYR A 242 20.98 3.58 -5.95
CA TYR A 242 22.14 3.44 -6.85
C TYR A 242 22.07 4.45 -7.98
N ILE A 243 23.19 5.17 -8.20
CA ILE A 243 23.38 6.14 -9.27
C ILE A 243 24.56 5.72 -10.17
N ARG A 244 24.36 5.80 -11.48
CA ARG A 244 25.41 5.67 -12.47
C ARG A 244 25.32 6.81 -13.46
N PHE A 245 26.48 7.37 -13.82
CA PHE A 245 26.62 8.36 -14.91
C PHE A 245 28.05 8.37 -15.43
N LYS A 246 28.21 8.85 -16.69
CA LYS A 246 29.50 9.10 -17.32
C LYS A 246 29.68 10.61 -17.52
N ALA A 247 30.89 11.12 -17.29
CA ALA A 247 31.23 12.51 -17.61
C ALA A 247 32.68 12.54 -18.17
N GLY A 248 32.81 12.87 -19.46
CA GLY A 248 34.05 12.67 -20.22
C GLY A 248 34.41 11.18 -20.27
N ASP A 249 35.65 10.84 -19.95
CA ASP A 249 36.13 9.45 -19.95
C ASP A 249 35.88 8.70 -18.63
N ARG A 250 35.28 9.35 -17.63
CA ARG A 250 35.09 8.77 -16.30
C ARG A 250 33.66 8.32 -16.09
N ILE A 251 33.53 7.12 -15.53
CA ILE A 251 32.28 6.55 -15.03
C ILE A 251 32.20 6.78 -13.53
N PHE A 252 31.04 7.24 -13.05
CA PHE A 252 30.72 7.41 -11.64
C PHE A 252 29.63 6.42 -11.27
N GLU A 253 29.89 5.59 -10.30
CA GLU A 253 28.95 4.60 -9.75
C GLU A 253 28.95 4.74 -8.24
N GLY A 254 27.76 4.73 -7.62
CA GLY A 254 27.66 4.95 -6.19
C GLY A 254 26.22 4.95 -5.69
N HIS A 255 26.03 5.45 -4.48
CA HIS A 255 24.74 5.58 -3.83
C HIS A 255 24.43 7.03 -3.45
N VAL A 256 23.15 7.37 -3.53
CA VAL A 256 22.58 8.67 -3.13
C VAL A 256 21.92 8.51 -1.77
N GLU A 257 22.44 9.21 -0.75
CA GLU A 257 21.94 9.18 0.61
C GLU A 257 21.66 10.62 1.07
N GLY A 258 20.40 11.08 0.89
CA GLY A 258 19.98 12.44 1.23
C GLY A 258 20.82 13.48 0.48
N ASP A 259 21.63 14.26 1.21
CA ASP A 259 22.49 15.31 0.66
C ASP A 259 23.94 14.85 0.37
N SER A 260 24.14 13.55 0.25
CA SER A 260 25.44 12.95 -0.07
C SER A 260 25.31 11.91 -1.19
N MET A 261 26.30 11.85 -2.07
CA MET A 261 26.55 10.72 -2.95
C MET A 261 27.91 10.15 -2.62
N ARG A 262 28.04 8.80 -2.63
CA ARG A 262 29.30 8.09 -2.36
C ARG A 262 29.56 7.07 -3.45
N GLY A 263 30.78 7.08 -4.00
CA GLY A 263 31.25 6.07 -4.92
C GLY A 263 31.32 4.68 -4.27
N LEU A 264 31.06 3.62 -5.05
CA LEU A 264 31.10 2.22 -4.59
C LEU A 264 32.49 1.86 -4.03
N ASP A 265 33.55 2.40 -4.64
CA ASP A 265 34.94 2.19 -4.28
C ASP A 265 35.45 3.20 -3.24
N GLY A 266 34.61 4.14 -2.80
CA GLY A 266 35.01 5.26 -1.94
C GLY A 266 35.85 6.32 -2.65
N ALA A 267 36.11 6.20 -3.95
CA ALA A 267 37.00 7.08 -4.70
C ALA A 267 36.44 8.51 -4.87
N TRP A 268 35.15 8.72 -4.69
CA TRP A 268 34.52 10.03 -4.79
C TRP A 268 33.37 10.19 -3.80
N VAL A 269 33.18 11.43 -3.40
CA VAL A 269 32.04 11.86 -2.58
C VAL A 269 31.51 13.15 -3.18
N ALA A 270 30.21 13.27 -3.34
CA ALA A 270 29.54 14.52 -3.68
C ALA A 270 28.67 14.99 -2.51
N LYS A 271 28.65 16.31 -2.28
CA LYS A 271 27.78 16.96 -1.31
C LYS A 271 26.83 17.91 -2.02
N ARG A 272 25.55 17.84 -1.67
CA ARG A 272 24.54 18.74 -2.22
C ARG A 272 24.86 20.17 -1.85
N LEU A 273 24.81 21.04 -2.84
CA LEU A 273 24.93 22.47 -2.62
C LEU A 273 23.54 23.04 -2.34
N THR A 274 23.36 23.62 -1.16
CA THR A 274 22.12 24.32 -0.84
C THR A 274 21.93 25.47 -1.83
N PRO A 275 20.73 25.74 -2.37
CA PRO A 275 20.48 26.96 -3.12
C PRO A 275 20.90 28.15 -2.28
N ALA A 276 21.68 29.07 -2.85
CA ALA A 276 21.96 30.32 -2.17
C ALA A 276 20.63 30.98 -1.79
N THR A 277 20.40 31.17 -0.51
CA THR A 277 19.25 31.96 -0.01
C THR A 277 19.37 33.35 -0.65
N ARG A 278 18.41 33.69 -1.52
CA ARG A 278 18.28 35.04 -2.08
C ARG A 278 17.55 35.91 -1.09
#